data_c1ce171e80415023db4a80541c18f99b
#
_entry.id   c1ce171e80415023db4a80541c18f99b
#
_cell.length_a   1.000
_cell.length_b   1.000
_cell.length_c   1.000
_cell.angle_alpha   90.00
_cell.angle_beta   90.00
_cell.angle_gamma   90.00
#
_symmetry.space_group_name_H-M   'P 1'
#
loop_
_entity.id
_entity.type
_entity.pdbx_description
1 polymer ?
#
loop_
_entity_poly.entity_id
_entity_poly.type
_entity_poly.pdbx_seq_one_letter_code
_entity_poly.pdbx_strand_id
1 'polypeptide(L)'
;MLAPQAPLVIWAAVAVATLGLLFRPFRIPEYVWALGAAALLPLLGAVSLHTAWGAVAEGRDVYLFLVGMMMLAELARREGLFDWVALYAVRHAGGSGRRLFDLVFLVGTLVTVFLSNDATAVVLTPAVYAACKAARANPLPYLFVCAFIANAA
;
A
#
# COMPACT_ATOMS: atom_id res chain seq x y z
N MET A 1 21.43 -6.62 -31.03
CA MET A 1 21.74 -5.18 -31.19
C MET A 1 20.47 -4.42 -30.94
N LEU A 2 20.41 -3.62 -29.83
CA LEU A 2 19.29 -2.74 -29.57
C LEU A 2 19.31 -1.62 -30.62
N ALA A 3 18.14 -1.27 -31.17
CA ALA A 3 18.02 -0.16 -32.11
C ALA A 3 18.53 1.13 -31.44
N PRO A 4 19.20 2.04 -32.15
CA PRO A 4 19.78 3.26 -31.59
C PRO A 4 18.73 4.19 -30.93
N GLN A 5 17.46 3.95 -31.20
CA GLN A 5 16.32 4.69 -30.61
C GLN A 5 15.71 3.98 -29.38
N ALA A 6 16.20 2.79 -28.99
CA ALA A 6 15.67 2.03 -27.88
C ALA A 6 15.58 2.83 -26.54
N PRO A 7 16.61 3.61 -26.14
CA PRO A 7 16.52 4.38 -24.91
C PRO A 7 15.42 5.44 -24.95
N LEU A 8 15.22 6.10 -26.06
CA LEU A 8 14.16 7.12 -26.22
C LEU A 8 12.76 6.51 -26.10
N VAL A 9 12.54 5.35 -26.74
CA VAL A 9 11.27 4.61 -26.67
C VAL A 9 10.99 4.14 -25.23
N ILE A 10 12.01 3.66 -24.53
CA ILE A 10 11.89 3.23 -23.11
C ILE A 10 11.50 4.42 -22.24
N TRP A 11 12.21 5.56 -22.34
CA TRP A 11 11.89 6.74 -21.55
C TRP A 11 10.50 7.31 -21.87
N ALA A 12 10.11 7.32 -23.14
CA ALA A 12 8.78 7.75 -23.55
C ALA A 12 7.69 6.82 -22.98
N ALA A 13 7.87 5.51 -23.03
CA ALA A 13 6.93 4.55 -22.46
C ALA A 13 6.81 4.71 -20.95
N VAL A 14 7.92 4.89 -20.22
CA VAL A 14 7.93 5.15 -18.77
C VAL A 14 7.23 6.45 -18.46
N ALA A 15 7.50 7.53 -19.20
CA ALA A 15 6.85 8.82 -19.00
C ALA A 15 5.33 8.73 -19.21
N VAL A 16 4.88 8.07 -20.28
CA VAL A 16 3.45 7.89 -20.57
C VAL A 16 2.77 7.03 -19.48
N ALA A 17 3.42 5.95 -19.05
CA ALA A 17 2.90 5.12 -17.96
C ALA A 17 2.78 5.93 -16.66
N THR A 18 3.83 6.69 -16.29
CA THR A 18 3.83 7.50 -15.06
C THR A 18 2.76 8.59 -15.11
N LEU A 19 2.63 9.29 -16.24
CA LEU A 19 1.58 10.29 -16.41
C LEU A 19 0.18 9.66 -16.38
N GLY A 20 0.00 8.50 -17.01
CA GLY A 20 -1.25 7.74 -16.99
C GLY A 20 -1.65 7.29 -15.58
N LEU A 21 -0.67 6.86 -14.77
CA LEU A 21 -0.85 6.52 -13.35
C LEU A 21 -1.24 7.74 -12.51
N LEU A 22 -0.59 8.89 -12.76
CA LEU A 22 -0.76 10.11 -11.95
C LEU A 22 -2.09 10.82 -12.24
N PHE A 23 -2.43 10.98 -13.52
CA PHE A 23 -3.60 11.76 -13.94
C PHE A 23 -4.86 10.92 -14.15
N ARG A 24 -4.73 9.58 -14.21
CA ARG A 24 -5.83 8.64 -14.42
C ARG A 24 -6.84 9.10 -15.49
N PRO A 25 -6.40 9.45 -16.70
CA PRO A 25 -7.32 9.89 -17.74
C PRO A 25 -8.35 8.77 -18.02
N PHE A 26 -9.58 9.15 -18.27
CA PHE A 26 -10.72 8.24 -18.56
C PHE A 26 -11.12 7.27 -17.44
N ARG A 27 -10.67 7.46 -16.18
CA ARG A 27 -10.90 6.54 -15.06
C ARG A 27 -10.41 5.10 -15.31
N ILE A 28 -9.44 4.93 -16.21
CA ILE A 28 -8.83 3.63 -16.50
C ILE A 28 -8.02 3.18 -15.28
N PRO A 29 -8.14 1.91 -14.86
CA PRO A 29 -7.36 1.38 -13.74
C PRO A 29 -5.86 1.51 -13.95
N GLU A 30 -5.13 1.78 -12.88
CA GLU A 30 -3.68 2.06 -12.90
C GLU A 30 -2.87 0.95 -13.58
N TYR A 31 -3.23 -0.30 -13.30
CA TYR A 31 -2.53 -1.46 -13.85
C TYR A 31 -2.56 -1.51 -15.38
N VAL A 32 -3.58 -0.94 -16.02
CA VAL A 32 -3.69 -0.92 -17.49
C VAL A 32 -2.58 -0.07 -18.10
N TRP A 33 -2.25 1.05 -17.49
CA TRP A 33 -1.15 1.91 -17.94
C TRP A 33 0.20 1.24 -17.77
N ALA A 34 0.42 0.59 -16.62
CA ALA A 34 1.66 -0.12 -16.33
C ALA A 34 1.86 -1.34 -17.25
N LEU A 35 0.83 -2.20 -17.37
CA LEU A 35 0.87 -3.38 -18.23
C LEU A 35 0.93 -3.01 -19.70
N GLY A 36 0.20 -1.98 -20.13
CA GLY A 36 0.22 -1.47 -21.50
C GLY A 36 1.60 -0.99 -21.90
N ALA A 37 2.26 -0.19 -21.07
CA ALA A 37 3.62 0.25 -21.32
C ALA A 37 4.63 -0.92 -21.31
N ALA A 38 4.51 -1.84 -20.35
CA ALA A 38 5.37 -3.02 -20.27
C ALA A 38 5.23 -3.94 -21.50
N ALA A 39 4.01 -4.14 -22.01
CA ALA A 39 3.75 -4.94 -23.21
C ALA A 39 4.18 -4.23 -24.50
N LEU A 40 4.09 -2.90 -24.54
CA LEU A 40 4.45 -2.11 -25.72
C LEU A 40 5.95 -2.17 -26.02
N LEU A 41 6.81 -2.23 -24.99
CA LEU A 41 8.27 -2.24 -25.15
C LEU A 41 8.79 -3.43 -25.97
N PRO A 42 8.40 -4.69 -25.69
CA PRO A 42 8.81 -5.81 -26.54
C PRO A 42 8.11 -5.80 -27.91
N LEU A 43 6.88 -5.30 -28.04
CA LEU A 43 6.17 -5.19 -29.31
C LEU A 43 6.86 -4.20 -30.27
N LEU A 44 7.43 -3.13 -29.75
CA LEU A 44 8.22 -2.14 -30.49
C LEU A 44 9.67 -2.59 -30.73
N GLY A 45 10.06 -3.77 -30.23
CA GLY A 45 11.43 -4.27 -30.35
C GLY A 45 12.47 -3.50 -29.51
N ALA A 46 12.02 -2.63 -28.59
CA ALA A 46 12.90 -1.88 -27.70
C ALA A 46 13.53 -2.77 -26.62
N VAL A 47 12.85 -3.85 -26.24
CA VAL A 47 13.31 -4.86 -25.29
C VAL A 47 13.05 -6.25 -25.90
N SER A 48 14.01 -7.18 -25.77
CA SER A 48 13.77 -8.55 -26.24
C SER A 48 12.76 -9.27 -25.35
N LEU A 49 11.96 -10.18 -25.93
CA LEU A 49 11.02 -11.00 -25.15
C LEU A 49 11.74 -11.80 -24.06
N HIS A 50 12.94 -12.28 -24.33
CA HIS A 50 13.76 -13.00 -23.36
C HIS A 50 14.14 -12.11 -22.16
N THR A 51 14.54 -10.86 -22.41
CA THR A 51 14.85 -9.89 -21.36
C THR A 51 13.61 -9.51 -20.56
N ALA A 52 12.48 -9.30 -21.23
CA ALA A 52 11.21 -9.00 -20.56
C ALA A 52 10.77 -10.15 -19.65
N TRP A 53 10.89 -11.40 -20.13
CA TRP A 53 10.56 -12.58 -19.33
C TRP A 53 11.53 -12.78 -18.15
N GLY A 54 12.82 -12.52 -18.36
CA GLY A 54 13.83 -12.51 -17.31
C GLY A 54 13.49 -11.53 -16.19
N ALA A 55 13.12 -10.29 -16.54
CA ALA A 55 12.73 -9.28 -15.55
C ALA A 55 11.49 -9.69 -14.73
N VAL A 56 10.49 -10.32 -15.36
CA VAL A 56 9.34 -10.89 -14.64
C VAL A 56 9.78 -12.01 -13.70
N ALA A 57 10.67 -12.89 -14.15
CA ALA A 57 11.17 -14.00 -13.32
C ALA A 57 12.02 -13.52 -12.14
N GLU A 58 12.82 -12.46 -12.31
CA GLU A 58 13.60 -11.83 -11.24
C GLU A 58 12.70 -11.22 -10.16
N GLY A 59 11.51 -10.71 -10.54
CA GLY A 59 10.51 -10.18 -9.61
C GLY A 59 9.79 -11.22 -8.76
N ARG A 60 10.02 -12.51 -8.99
CA ARG A 60 9.28 -13.60 -8.33
C ARG A 60 9.27 -13.49 -6.81
N ASP A 61 10.40 -13.20 -6.20
CA ASP A 61 10.52 -13.13 -4.73
C ASP A 61 9.73 -11.96 -4.16
N VAL A 62 9.70 -10.84 -4.88
CA VAL A 62 8.89 -9.67 -4.53
C VAL A 62 7.39 -9.99 -4.65
N TYR A 63 6.96 -10.67 -5.71
CA TYR A 63 5.56 -11.06 -5.88
C TYR A 63 5.10 -12.03 -4.79
N LEU A 64 5.92 -13.03 -4.46
CA LEU A 64 5.61 -13.97 -3.38
C LEU A 64 5.55 -13.28 -2.02
N PHE A 65 6.47 -12.35 -1.76
CA PHE A 65 6.44 -11.53 -0.55
C PHE A 65 5.15 -10.70 -0.47
N LEU A 66 4.79 -9.98 -1.53
CA LEU A 66 3.58 -9.15 -1.56
C LEU A 66 2.32 -9.99 -1.34
N VAL A 67 2.19 -11.12 -2.04
CA VAL A 67 1.05 -12.05 -1.85
C VAL A 67 1.01 -12.56 -0.42
N GLY A 68 2.16 -12.98 0.14
CA GLY A 68 2.24 -13.44 1.52
C GLY A 68 1.80 -12.38 2.53
N MET A 69 2.26 -11.13 2.35
CA MET A 69 1.88 -10.01 3.21
C MET A 69 0.39 -9.67 3.09
N MET A 70 -0.18 -9.70 1.88
CA MET A 70 -1.62 -9.48 1.68
C MET A 70 -2.45 -10.58 2.33
N MET A 71 -2.03 -11.85 2.22
CA MET A 71 -2.70 -12.97 2.88
C MET A 71 -2.63 -12.85 4.41
N LEU A 72 -1.45 -12.48 4.94
CA LEU A 72 -1.27 -12.28 6.37
C LEU A 72 -2.15 -11.15 6.91
N ALA A 73 -2.19 -10.01 6.22
CA ALA A 73 -3.03 -8.87 6.58
C ALA A 73 -4.52 -9.23 6.54
N GLU A 74 -4.95 -9.98 5.51
CA GLU A 74 -6.34 -10.43 5.39
C GLU A 74 -6.71 -11.44 6.49
N LEU A 75 -5.81 -12.36 6.83
CA LEU A 75 -6.01 -13.30 7.94
C LEU A 75 -6.12 -12.54 9.27
N ALA A 76 -5.21 -11.62 9.55
CA ALA A 76 -5.24 -10.78 10.74
C ALA A 76 -6.54 -9.97 10.86
N ARG A 77 -7.05 -9.48 9.72
CA ARG A 77 -8.34 -8.79 9.64
C ARG A 77 -9.50 -9.73 9.99
N ARG A 78 -9.53 -10.93 9.41
CA ARG A 78 -10.60 -11.92 9.65
C ARG A 78 -10.64 -12.40 11.10
N GLU A 79 -9.47 -12.59 11.70
CA GLU A 79 -9.32 -12.99 13.11
C GLU A 79 -9.60 -11.84 14.10
N GLY A 80 -9.94 -10.65 13.62
CA GLY A 80 -10.27 -9.49 14.46
C GLY A 80 -9.08 -8.91 15.22
N LEU A 81 -7.84 -9.19 14.77
CA LEU A 81 -6.63 -8.70 15.43
C LEU A 81 -6.63 -7.16 15.55
N PHE A 82 -7.03 -6.47 14.51
CA PHE A 82 -7.02 -5.01 14.50
C PHE A 82 -8.06 -4.41 15.44
N ASP A 83 -9.23 -5.04 15.52
CA ASP A 83 -10.28 -4.63 16.48
C ASP A 83 -9.81 -4.87 17.91
N TRP A 84 -9.19 -6.01 18.18
CA TRP A 84 -8.64 -6.35 19.48
C TRP A 84 -7.56 -5.34 19.90
N VAL A 85 -6.63 -5.00 19.03
CA VAL A 85 -5.54 -4.05 19.29
C VAL A 85 -6.08 -2.64 19.51
N ALA A 86 -7.07 -2.20 18.71
CA ALA A 86 -7.71 -0.90 18.90
C ALA A 86 -8.44 -0.79 20.23
N LEU A 87 -9.19 -1.82 20.63
CA LEU A 87 -9.85 -1.89 21.92
C LEU A 87 -8.84 -1.95 23.09
N TYR A 88 -7.74 -2.66 22.91
CA TYR A 88 -6.66 -2.71 23.88
C TYR A 88 -6.09 -1.31 24.14
N ALA A 89 -5.80 -0.56 23.08
CA ALA A 89 -5.30 0.81 23.17
C ALA A 89 -6.30 1.71 23.95
N VAL A 90 -7.59 1.65 23.62
CA VAL A 90 -8.62 2.44 24.30
C VAL A 90 -8.71 2.08 25.79
N ARG A 91 -8.69 0.80 26.13
CA ARG A 91 -8.77 0.34 27.54
C ARG A 91 -7.57 0.81 28.36
N HIS A 92 -6.36 0.74 27.78
CA HIS A 92 -5.13 1.13 28.50
C HIS A 92 -4.88 2.64 28.50
N ALA A 93 -5.61 3.41 27.69
CA ALA A 93 -5.56 4.86 27.72
C ALA A 93 -6.13 5.45 29.02
N GLY A 94 -6.99 4.71 29.74
CA GLY A 94 -7.53 5.14 31.05
C GLY A 94 -8.27 6.47 30.97
N GLY A 95 -8.95 6.80 29.87
CA GLY A 95 -9.64 8.07 29.64
C GLY A 95 -8.72 9.24 29.26
N SER A 96 -7.39 9.03 29.16
CA SER A 96 -6.45 10.06 28.75
C SER A 96 -6.30 10.09 27.20
N GLY A 97 -6.73 11.20 26.57
CA GLY A 97 -6.59 11.39 25.13
C GLY A 97 -5.14 11.33 24.65
N ARG A 98 -4.19 11.82 25.44
CA ARG A 98 -2.76 11.77 25.10
C ARG A 98 -2.23 10.34 25.09
N ARG A 99 -2.54 9.55 26.12
CA ARG A 99 -2.15 8.14 26.16
C ARG A 99 -2.78 7.33 25.04
N LEU A 100 -4.02 7.62 24.69
CA LEU A 100 -4.68 6.99 23.56
C LEU A 100 -3.97 7.33 22.25
N PHE A 101 -3.55 8.59 22.07
CA PHE A 101 -2.80 9.03 20.91
C PHE A 101 -1.46 8.27 20.80
N ASP A 102 -0.69 8.21 21.88
CA ASP A 102 0.60 7.52 21.93
C ASP A 102 0.44 6.01 21.64
N LEU A 103 -0.60 5.37 22.18
CA LEU A 103 -0.89 3.96 21.93
C LEU A 103 -1.33 3.71 20.48
N VAL A 104 -2.19 4.55 19.91
CA VAL A 104 -2.62 4.42 18.50
C VAL A 104 -1.43 4.66 17.58
N PHE A 105 -0.56 5.62 17.90
CA PHE A 105 0.67 5.87 17.14
C PHE A 105 1.59 4.66 17.19
N LEU A 106 1.87 4.10 18.36
CA LEU A 106 2.72 2.92 18.52
C LEU A 106 2.16 1.71 17.75
N VAL A 107 0.88 1.42 17.96
CA VAL A 107 0.19 0.31 17.28
C VAL A 107 0.19 0.50 15.77
N GLY A 108 -0.17 1.69 15.29
CA GLY A 108 -0.18 2.02 13.87
C GLY A 108 1.20 1.82 13.23
N THR A 109 2.25 2.30 13.90
CA THR A 109 3.64 2.11 13.46
C THR A 109 4.01 0.63 13.39
N LEU A 110 3.69 -0.17 14.41
CA LEU A 110 3.95 -1.60 14.40
C LEU A 110 3.20 -2.30 13.27
N VAL A 111 1.90 -2.00 13.09
CA VAL A 111 1.11 -2.57 12.00
C VAL A 111 1.71 -2.21 10.63
N THR A 112 2.11 -0.95 10.44
CA THR A 112 2.69 -0.49 9.18
C THR A 112 4.03 -1.17 8.88
N VAL A 113 4.91 -1.27 9.89
CA VAL A 113 6.24 -1.88 9.75
C VAL A 113 6.16 -3.39 9.48
N PHE A 114 5.28 -4.09 10.17
CA PHE A 114 5.19 -5.55 10.09
C PHE A 114 4.21 -6.07 9.05
N LEU A 115 3.17 -5.34 8.71
CA LEU A 115 2.18 -5.78 7.72
C LEU A 115 2.28 -4.97 6.43
N SER A 116 1.71 -3.78 6.42
CA SER A 116 1.81 -2.84 5.28
C SER A 116 1.11 -1.51 5.60
N ASN A 117 1.41 -0.47 4.81
CA ASN A 117 0.71 0.81 4.85
C ASN A 117 -0.79 0.63 4.58
N ASP A 118 -1.15 -0.24 3.64
CA ASP A 118 -2.54 -0.54 3.28
C ASP A 118 -3.31 -1.17 4.44
N ALA A 119 -2.68 -2.05 5.23
CA ALA A 119 -3.29 -2.63 6.42
C ALA A 119 -3.64 -1.56 7.45
N THR A 120 -2.77 -0.58 7.65
CA THR A 120 -3.03 0.56 8.54
C THR A 120 -4.15 1.45 8.01
N ALA A 121 -4.12 1.80 6.72
CA ALA A 121 -5.12 2.69 6.13
C ALA A 121 -6.51 2.05 6.07
N VAL A 122 -6.60 0.80 5.59
CA VAL A 122 -7.89 0.17 5.24
C VAL A 122 -8.50 -0.61 6.39
N VAL A 123 -7.67 -1.16 7.29
CA VAL A 123 -8.14 -2.07 8.34
C VAL A 123 -8.02 -1.45 9.74
N LEU A 124 -6.84 -0.96 10.11
CA LEU A 124 -6.64 -0.38 11.44
C LEU A 124 -7.43 0.92 11.63
N THR A 125 -7.51 1.77 10.62
CA THR A 125 -8.22 3.06 10.72
C THR A 125 -9.72 2.91 11.08
N PRO A 126 -10.51 2.04 10.41
CA PRO A 126 -11.89 1.77 10.83
C PRO A 126 -12.00 1.18 12.23
N ALA A 127 -11.08 0.28 12.63
CA ALA A 127 -11.07 -0.32 13.98
C ALA A 127 -10.81 0.74 15.06
N VAL A 128 -9.85 1.64 14.84
CA VAL A 128 -9.58 2.78 15.73
C VAL A 128 -10.79 3.71 15.79
N TYR A 129 -11.44 4.00 14.66
CA TYR A 129 -12.66 4.80 14.65
C TYR A 129 -13.78 4.19 15.52
N ALA A 130 -14.06 2.90 15.33
CA ALA A 130 -15.07 2.18 16.08
C ALA A 130 -14.74 2.16 17.59
N ALA A 131 -13.49 1.91 17.94
CA ALA A 131 -13.02 1.87 19.32
C ALA A 131 -13.12 3.26 20.00
N CYS A 132 -12.72 4.33 19.32
CA CYS A 132 -12.85 5.70 19.83
C CYS A 132 -14.31 6.10 20.02
N LYS A 133 -15.18 5.73 19.09
CA LYS A 133 -16.62 5.99 19.19
C LYS A 133 -17.26 5.25 20.36
N ALA A 134 -16.90 3.99 20.58
CA ALA A 134 -17.35 3.21 21.74
C ALA A 134 -16.88 3.83 23.07
N ALA A 135 -15.67 4.41 23.09
CA ALA A 135 -15.12 5.12 24.24
C ALA A 135 -15.63 6.56 24.39
N ARG A 136 -16.52 7.04 23.51
CA ARG A 136 -17.00 8.43 23.45
C ARG A 136 -15.87 9.47 23.30
N ALA A 137 -14.75 9.08 22.73
CA ALA A 137 -13.64 9.97 22.41
C ALA A 137 -13.85 10.57 21.01
N ASN A 138 -13.33 11.81 20.79
CA ASN A 138 -13.32 12.39 19.46
C ASN A 138 -12.35 11.61 18.57
N PRO A 139 -12.80 10.92 17.49
CA PRO A 139 -11.93 10.05 16.71
C PRO A 139 -10.93 10.80 15.82
N LEU A 140 -11.18 12.07 15.52
CA LEU A 140 -10.47 12.83 14.49
C LEU A 140 -8.95 12.84 14.67
N PRO A 141 -8.36 13.14 15.84
CA PRO A 141 -6.91 13.14 16.02
C PRO A 141 -6.27 11.77 15.74
N TYR A 142 -6.93 10.69 16.12
CA TYR A 142 -6.44 9.33 15.99
C TYR A 142 -6.50 8.84 14.53
N LEU A 143 -7.53 9.27 13.79
CA LEU A 143 -7.63 9.00 12.35
C LEU A 143 -6.53 9.72 11.57
N PHE A 144 -6.20 10.96 11.92
CA PHE A 144 -5.07 11.65 11.33
C PHE A 144 -3.75 10.93 11.59
N VAL A 145 -3.54 10.43 12.81
CA VAL A 145 -2.35 9.62 13.14
C VAL A 145 -2.25 8.38 12.25
N CYS A 146 -3.35 7.62 12.10
CA CYS A 146 -3.38 6.46 11.21
C CYS A 146 -3.03 6.85 9.77
N ALA A 147 -3.59 7.94 9.27
CA ALA A 147 -3.33 8.44 7.92
C ALA A 147 -1.86 8.87 7.74
N PHE A 148 -1.27 9.56 8.71
CA PHE A 148 0.14 9.96 8.65
C PHE A 148 1.07 8.76 8.71
N ILE A 149 0.84 7.80 9.59
CA ILE A 149 1.68 6.60 9.71
C ILE A 149 1.60 5.79 8.42
N ALA A 150 0.40 5.58 7.87
CA ALA A 150 0.20 4.85 6.62
C ALA A 150 0.91 5.50 5.40
N ASN A 151 1.29 6.77 5.48
CA ASN A 151 1.99 7.46 4.42
C ASN A 151 3.47 7.72 4.70
N ALA A 152 3.92 7.61 5.95
CA ALA A 152 5.27 8.02 6.37
C ALA A 152 6.22 6.85 6.66
N ALA A 153 5.71 5.62 6.74
CA ALA A 153 6.49 4.42 7.07
C ALA A 153 6.95 3.63 5.85
#